data_f64adf816dd86119f6cbee0424de57c5
#
_entry.id   f64adf816dd86119f6cbee0424de57c5
#
_cell.length_a   1.000
_cell.length_b   1.000
_cell.length_c   1.000
_cell.angle_alpha   90.00
_cell.angle_beta   90.00
_cell.angle_gamma   90.00
#
_symmetry.space_group_name_H-M   'P 1'
#
loop_
_entity.id
_entity.type
_entity.pdbx_description
1 polymer ?
#
loop_
_entity_poly.entity_id
_entity_poly.type
_entity_poly.pdbx_seq_one_letter_code
_entity_poly.pdbx_strand_id
1 'polypeptide(L)' 'GQASVLLSMIIKKVQKGKSVEVIASELEEEVSVIQPLYDAVAAAAPEYDMEKIRQTLYGTF' A
#
# COMPACT_ATOMS: atom_id res chain seq x y z
N GLY A 1 -6.80 -12.99 0.94
CA GLY A 1 -5.60 -13.51 0.32
C GLY A 1 -4.35 -12.77 0.75
N GLN A 2 -3.22 -13.20 0.22
CA GLN A 2 -1.93 -12.60 0.60
C GLN A 2 -1.85 -11.12 0.20
N ALA A 3 -2.50 -10.75 -0.89
CA ALA A 3 -2.50 -9.36 -1.33
C ALA A 3 -3.16 -8.45 -0.31
N SER A 4 -4.23 -8.91 0.34
CA SER A 4 -4.91 -8.12 1.37
C SER A 4 -4.02 -7.95 2.60
N VAL A 5 -3.27 -8.98 2.97
CA VAL A 5 -2.35 -8.91 4.11
C VAL A 5 -1.23 -7.91 3.81
N LEU A 6 -0.63 -8.00 2.62
CA LEU A 6 0.44 -7.11 2.21
C LEU A 6 -0.05 -5.65 2.21
N LEU A 7 -1.21 -5.42 1.62
CA LEU A 7 -1.79 -4.08 1.54
C LEU A 7 -2.06 -3.51 2.93
N SER A 8 -2.59 -4.33 3.83
CA SER A 8 -2.84 -3.92 5.21
C SER A 8 -1.55 -3.48 5.91
N MET A 9 -0.46 -4.22 5.69
CA MET A 9 0.84 -3.88 6.26
C MET A 9 1.36 -2.56 5.71
N ILE A 10 1.21 -2.36 4.40
CA ILE A 10 1.66 -1.12 3.76
C ILE A 10 0.87 0.08 4.32
N ILE A 11 -0.44 -0.06 4.49
CA ILE A 11 -1.25 1.01 5.06
C ILE A 11 -0.72 1.43 6.42
N LYS A 12 -0.44 0.46 7.28
CA LYS A 12 0.07 0.76 8.62
C LYS A 12 1.40 1.51 8.56
N LYS A 13 2.28 1.10 7.65
CA LYS A 13 3.60 1.72 7.52
C LYS A 13 3.50 3.12 6.94
N VAL A 14 2.61 3.33 5.98
CA VAL A 14 2.37 4.67 5.42
C VAL A 14 1.85 5.60 6.51
N GLN A 15 0.95 5.12 7.34
CA GLN A 15 0.41 5.91 8.45
C GLN A 15 1.49 6.30 9.45
N LYS A 16 2.57 5.53 9.52
CA LYS A 16 3.71 5.85 10.38
C LYS A 16 4.71 6.80 9.71
N GLY A 17 4.44 7.21 8.48
CA GLY A 17 5.30 8.14 7.76
C GLY A 17 6.52 7.52 7.14
N LYS A 18 6.53 6.22 6.93
CA LYS A 18 7.67 5.53 6.33
C LYS A 18 7.69 5.73 4.81
N SER A 19 8.90 5.83 4.25
CA SER A 19 9.07 5.97 2.82
C SER A 19 8.88 4.63 2.12
N VAL A 20 8.68 4.68 0.79
CA VAL A 20 8.50 3.46 0.01
C VAL A 20 9.73 2.55 0.10
N GLU A 21 10.92 3.15 0.12
CA GLU A 21 12.16 2.37 0.23
C GLU A 21 12.24 1.63 1.55
N VAL A 22 11.87 2.30 2.64
CA VAL A 22 11.87 1.68 3.96
C VAL A 22 10.84 0.56 4.02
N ILE A 23 9.65 0.81 3.50
CA ILE A 23 8.58 -0.19 3.50
C ILE A 23 9.01 -1.42 2.70
N ALA A 24 9.58 -1.22 1.52
CA ALA A 24 10.04 -2.33 0.69
C ALA A 24 11.10 -3.15 1.42
N SER A 25 12.03 -2.47 2.07
CA SER A 25 13.08 -3.14 2.83
C SER A 25 12.50 -3.96 3.98
N GLU A 26 11.57 -3.39 4.73
CA GLU A 26 10.97 -4.08 5.87
C GLU A 26 10.16 -5.30 5.45
N LEU A 27 9.54 -5.23 4.29
CA LEU A 27 8.72 -6.33 3.77
C LEU A 27 9.55 -7.30 2.91
N GLU A 28 10.84 -7.01 2.73
CA GLU A 28 11.74 -7.82 1.91
C GLU A 28 11.23 -7.97 0.49
N GLU A 29 10.70 -6.86 -0.04
CA GLU A 29 10.18 -6.80 -1.40
C GLU A 29 10.94 -5.74 -2.19
N GLU A 30 10.83 -5.81 -3.52
CA GLU A 30 11.42 -4.79 -4.37
C GLU A 30 10.56 -3.53 -4.38
N VAL A 31 11.22 -2.37 -4.50
CA VAL A 31 10.50 -1.10 -4.56
C VAL A 31 9.49 -1.10 -5.71
N SER A 32 9.86 -1.70 -6.85
CA SER A 32 8.97 -1.77 -8.01
C SER A 32 7.67 -2.52 -7.72
N VAL A 33 7.71 -3.46 -6.77
CA VAL A 33 6.51 -4.21 -6.35
C VAL A 33 5.66 -3.35 -5.40
N ILE A 34 6.31 -2.61 -4.51
CA ILE A 34 5.63 -1.85 -3.46
C ILE A 34 5.13 -0.50 -3.98
N GLN A 35 5.82 0.10 -4.96
CA GLN A 35 5.53 1.46 -5.40
C GLN A 35 4.06 1.67 -5.78
N PRO A 36 3.45 0.83 -6.64
CA PRO A 36 2.03 1.05 -6.98
C PRO A 36 1.11 0.94 -5.78
N LEU A 37 1.42 0.03 -4.86
CA LEU A 37 0.63 -0.14 -3.64
C LEU A 37 0.79 1.08 -2.73
N TYR A 38 2.02 1.55 -2.57
CA TYR A 38 2.31 2.74 -1.79
C TYR A 38 1.57 3.96 -2.36
N ASP A 39 1.62 4.15 -3.67
CA ASP A 39 0.99 5.30 -4.30
C ASP A 39 -0.52 5.28 -4.07
N ALA A 40 -1.16 4.13 -4.21
CA ALA A 40 -2.59 4.00 -4.00
C ALA A 40 -2.97 4.29 -2.55
N VAL A 41 -2.16 3.78 -1.61
CA VAL A 41 -2.41 4.01 -0.18
C VAL A 41 -2.22 5.49 0.16
N ALA A 42 -1.15 6.09 -0.32
CA ALA A 42 -0.87 7.50 -0.03
C ALA A 42 -1.97 8.40 -0.58
N ALA A 43 -2.51 8.07 -1.76
CA ALA A 43 -3.60 8.84 -2.35
C ALA A 43 -4.90 8.69 -1.58
N ALA A 44 -5.04 7.67 -0.76
CA ALA A 44 -6.26 7.42 0.02
C ALA A 44 -6.26 8.14 1.36
N ALA A 45 -5.18 8.84 1.70
CA ALA A 45 -5.13 9.61 2.94
C ALA A 45 -6.21 10.70 2.94
N PRO A 46 -6.73 11.08 4.10
CA PRO A 46 -6.42 10.57 5.42
C PRO A 46 -7.26 9.37 5.87
N GLU A 47 -8.25 8.98 5.09
CA GLU A 47 -9.18 7.93 5.49
C GLU A 47 -8.61 6.53 5.34
N TYR A 48 -7.74 6.32 4.33
CA TYR A 48 -7.16 5.02 4.03
C TYR A 48 -8.23 3.94 3.88
N ASP A 49 -9.27 4.26 3.10
CA ASP A 49 -10.39 3.35 2.87
C ASP A 49 -9.91 2.17 2.00
N MET A 50 -9.92 0.98 2.59
CA MET A 50 -9.43 -0.22 1.91
C MET A 50 -10.16 -0.46 0.59
N GLU A 51 -11.46 -0.23 0.55
CA GLU A 51 -12.24 -0.47 -0.66
C GLU A 51 -11.80 0.45 -1.79
N LYS A 52 -11.57 1.74 -1.48
CA LYS A 52 -11.10 2.70 -2.48
C LYS A 52 -9.71 2.36 -2.95
N ILE A 53 -8.84 1.92 -2.05
CA ILE A 53 -7.49 1.52 -2.39
C ILE A 53 -7.52 0.34 -3.35
N ARG A 54 -8.35 -0.65 -3.06
CA ARG A 54 -8.48 -1.84 -3.91
C ARG A 54 -9.01 -1.47 -5.29
N GLN A 55 -9.99 -0.56 -5.37
CA GLN A 55 -10.50 -0.08 -6.64
C GLN A 55 -9.43 0.62 -7.46
N THR A 56 -8.60 1.42 -6.80
CA THR A 56 -7.50 2.11 -7.46
C THR A 56 -6.50 1.12 -8.06
N LEU A 57 -6.19 0.06 -7.31
CA LEU A 57 -5.17 -0.92 -7.73
C LEU A 57 -5.70 -1.92 -8.76
N TYR A 58 -6.91 -2.39 -8.58
CA TYR A 58 -7.42 -3.50 -9.36
C TYR A 58 -8.54 -3.08 -10.32
N GLY A 59 -8.94 -1.84 -10.26
CA GLY A 59 -9.99 -1.32 -11.12
C GLY A 59 -11.37 -1.72 -10.64
N THR A 60 -12.36 -1.38 -11.47
CA THR A 60 -13.76 -1.67 -11.20
C THR A 60 -14.20 -2.87 -12.04
N PHE A 61 -14.71 -3.85 -11.37
CA PHE A 61 -15.21 -5.03 -12.07
C PHE A 61 -16.69 -5.22 -11.76
#